data_059d72a9c7303edefb5848acd34b83da
#
_entry.id   059d72a9c7303edefb5848acd34b83da
#
_cell.length_a   1.000
_cell.length_b   1.000
_cell.length_c   1.000
_cell.angle_alpha   90.00
_cell.angle_beta   90.00
_cell.angle_gamma   90.00
#
_symmetry.space_group_name_H-M   'P 1'
#
loop_
_entity.id
_entity.type
_entity.pdbx_description
1 polymer ?
#
loop_
_entity_poly.entity_id
_entity_poly.type
_entity_poly.pdbx_seq_one_letter_code
_entity_poly.pdbx_strand_id
1 'polypeptide(L)'
;MAKIDIGVEKLAKFFTGKGNNTYFQKFINRDGVLRCNNGWYLTQGDIDPNLTPTSNNGDATFKVRTRTLNPATMMSLRAPLGEGYQNDHEGFEWYTASIPDFAADGFRETATERYHKMKLLQDEFGNDADLVDAYLDKVQVLYDSLDMTMTYMSAQLSSKGVIDYDKIGRGIQEPLYDAKVPAENFKKAGKLAWNDANCDLLEQMRKFEEDWRNSHIEYRSVPLVWQMTKNDYNNVFLKNKQIAELYKSWANANFVAVLQNYGPNNAMFLKSVVDLNGLSPIEIVDEVEHNKRFDGTVTEIRGWADGTVVLRPAGKPLRFMRKEILDKRIFDALGNKLIDVAWAQTNNKLGLLRNMVTANGMYQEFKTDLFLASVPALLDSPYRWIIDITQKG
;
A
#
# COMPACT_ATOMS: atom_id res chain seq x y z
N MET A 1 -14.87 -11.64 43.56
CA MET A 1 -15.90 -10.85 42.85
C MET A 1 -15.47 -9.41 42.52
N ALA A 2 -14.73 -8.70 43.35
CA ALA A 2 -14.34 -7.30 43.07
C ALA A 2 -13.40 -7.13 41.86
N LYS A 3 -12.61 -8.14 41.47
CA LYS A 3 -11.69 -8.05 40.32
C LYS A 3 -12.38 -8.13 38.95
N ILE A 4 -13.52 -8.81 38.87
CA ILE A 4 -14.29 -8.97 37.62
C ILE A 4 -14.91 -7.64 37.20
N ASP A 5 -15.38 -6.83 38.15
CA ASP A 5 -16.04 -5.56 37.88
C ASP A 5 -15.08 -4.53 37.23
N ILE A 6 -13.81 -4.55 37.60
CA ILE A 6 -12.82 -3.58 37.06
C ILE A 6 -12.53 -3.86 35.56
N GLY A 7 -12.44 -5.11 35.15
CA GLY A 7 -12.27 -5.49 33.75
C GLY A 7 -13.52 -5.19 32.93
N VAL A 8 -14.69 -5.56 33.44
CA VAL A 8 -15.97 -5.32 32.79
C VAL A 8 -16.27 -3.82 32.67
N GLU A 9 -16.01 -3.02 33.72
CA GLU A 9 -16.17 -1.56 33.63
C GLU A 9 -15.23 -0.91 32.61
N LYS A 10 -13.97 -1.35 32.53
CA LYS A 10 -13.04 -0.84 31.54
C LYS A 10 -13.50 -1.22 30.14
N LEU A 11 -13.87 -2.48 29.91
CA LEU A 11 -14.41 -2.93 28.63
C LEU A 11 -15.74 -2.24 28.30
N ALA A 12 -16.63 -2.08 29.26
CA ALA A 12 -17.88 -1.34 29.08
C ALA A 12 -17.61 0.12 28.68
N LYS A 13 -16.62 0.79 29.27
CA LYS A 13 -16.18 2.14 28.83
C LYS A 13 -15.63 2.18 27.42
N PHE A 14 -15.02 1.10 26.94
CA PHE A 14 -14.61 0.98 25.55
C PHE A 14 -15.80 0.89 24.59
N PHE A 15 -16.81 0.12 24.96
CA PHE A 15 -17.92 -0.17 24.08
C PHE A 15 -19.04 0.86 24.17
N THR A 16 -19.23 1.48 25.31
CA THR A 16 -20.36 2.39 25.53
C THR A 16 -20.09 3.83 25.13
N GLY A 17 -18.86 4.20 24.85
CA GLY A 17 -18.49 5.51 24.29
C GLY A 17 -19.13 6.74 24.93
N LYS A 18 -19.85 6.57 26.06
CA LYS A 18 -20.57 7.65 26.73
C LYS A 18 -19.63 8.81 27.04
N GLY A 19 -19.58 9.73 26.13
CA GLY A 19 -18.97 11.03 26.29
C GLY A 19 -17.51 11.16 25.89
N ASN A 20 -16.80 10.12 25.38
CA ASN A 20 -15.39 10.34 25.08
C ASN A 20 -14.78 9.40 24.02
N ASN A 21 -15.01 9.69 22.75
CA ASN A 21 -14.23 9.13 21.62
C ASN A 21 -12.72 9.24 21.87
N THR A 22 -12.30 10.23 22.66
CA THR A 22 -10.91 10.47 23.06
C THR A 22 -10.34 9.32 23.92
N TYR A 23 -11.15 8.65 24.73
CA TYR A 23 -10.67 7.55 25.55
C TYR A 23 -10.42 6.30 24.70
N PHE A 24 -11.35 5.96 23.81
CA PHE A 24 -11.21 4.85 22.87
C PHE A 24 -10.01 5.09 21.92
N GLN A 25 -9.86 6.31 21.40
CA GLN A 25 -8.71 6.68 20.57
C GLN A 25 -7.39 6.57 21.35
N LYS A 26 -7.35 7.03 22.59
CA LYS A 26 -6.15 6.90 23.44
C LYS A 26 -5.79 5.45 23.74
N PHE A 27 -6.79 4.61 23.91
CA PHE A 27 -6.58 3.20 24.15
C PHE A 27 -6.04 2.49 22.92
N ILE A 28 -6.64 2.72 21.76
CA ILE A 28 -6.18 2.16 20.48
C ILE A 28 -4.77 2.64 20.13
N ASN A 29 -4.42 3.88 20.50
CA ASN A 29 -3.08 4.44 20.28
C ASN A 29 -2.08 4.11 21.42
N ARG A 30 -2.50 3.32 22.42
CA ARG A 30 -1.66 3.00 23.57
C ARG A 30 -0.40 2.25 23.12
N ASP A 31 0.73 2.85 23.46
CA ASP A 31 2.12 2.35 23.40
C ASP A 31 2.40 1.12 22.53
N GLY A 32 2.30 1.29 21.21
CA GLY A 32 2.87 0.33 20.29
C GLY A 32 2.14 -1.00 20.12
N VAL A 33 1.01 -1.21 20.78
CA VAL A 33 0.28 -2.48 20.78
C VAL A 33 -0.47 -2.70 19.49
N LEU A 34 -1.12 -1.67 18.95
CA LEU A 34 -1.84 -1.73 17.67
C LEU A 34 -1.16 -0.82 16.66
N ARG A 35 -0.51 -1.41 15.69
CA ARG A 35 0.12 -0.68 14.58
C ARG A 35 -0.30 -1.31 13.28
N CYS A 36 -0.70 -0.48 12.33
CA CYS A 36 -0.52 -0.86 10.95
C CYS A 36 0.97 -1.13 10.78
N ASN A 37 1.33 -2.35 10.50
CA ASN A 37 2.70 -2.72 10.25
C ASN A 37 3.18 -1.89 9.06
N ASN A 38 4.49 -1.63 9.00
CA ASN A 38 5.07 -0.84 7.92
C ASN A 38 4.95 -1.64 6.60
N GLY A 39 3.74 -1.70 6.05
CA GLY A 39 3.51 -2.29 4.75
C GLY A 39 4.37 -1.60 3.71
N TRP A 40 4.80 -2.32 2.70
CA TRP A 40 5.59 -1.79 1.59
C TRP A 40 5.01 -0.48 1.04
N TYR A 41 3.68 -0.38 0.95
CA TYR A 41 2.99 0.80 0.43
C TYR A 41 3.36 2.10 1.15
N LEU A 42 3.61 2.07 2.48
CA LEU A 42 4.01 3.25 3.24
C LEU A 42 5.40 3.77 2.86
N THR A 43 6.27 2.89 2.35
CA THR A 43 7.57 3.29 1.82
C THR A 43 7.44 3.98 0.46
N GLN A 44 6.39 3.68 -0.28
CA GLN A 44 6.14 4.17 -1.64
C GLN A 44 5.35 5.47 -1.68
N GLY A 45 4.75 5.93 -0.59
CA GLY A 45 3.89 7.09 -0.64
C GLY A 45 3.74 7.86 0.66
N ASP A 46 3.13 9.03 0.54
CA ASP A 46 2.76 9.88 1.67
C ASP A 46 1.25 9.98 1.80
N ILE A 47 0.78 10.09 3.03
CA ILE A 47 -0.64 10.25 3.32
C ILE A 47 -1.02 11.71 3.06
N ASP A 48 -2.06 11.93 2.25
CA ASP A 48 -2.57 13.27 2.04
C ASP A 48 -3.12 13.82 3.38
N PRO A 49 -2.67 14.99 3.83
CA PRO A 49 -3.16 15.59 5.08
C PRO A 49 -4.63 15.98 5.00
N ASN A 50 -5.15 16.23 3.79
CA ASN A 50 -6.51 16.69 3.57
C ASN A 50 -7.47 15.50 3.47
N LEU A 51 -8.68 15.68 4.00
CA LEU A 51 -9.79 14.76 3.77
C LEU A 51 -10.56 15.21 2.53
N THR A 52 -10.79 14.30 1.61
CA THR A 52 -11.69 14.55 0.48
C THR A 52 -13.13 14.49 0.99
N PRO A 53 -13.94 15.55 0.83
CA PRO A 53 -15.32 15.52 1.26
C PRO A 53 -16.11 14.48 0.46
N THR A 54 -16.98 13.76 1.16
CA THR A 54 -17.92 12.84 0.54
C THR A 54 -18.96 13.65 -0.24
N SER A 55 -19.25 13.26 -1.48
CA SER A 55 -20.33 13.86 -2.26
C SER A 55 -21.71 13.54 -1.65
N ASN A 56 -22.76 14.24 -2.09
CA ASN A 56 -24.14 13.99 -1.63
C ASN A 56 -24.62 12.57 -1.94
N ASN A 57 -23.99 11.89 -2.90
CA ASN A 57 -24.30 10.51 -3.29
C ASN A 57 -23.42 9.45 -2.59
N GLY A 58 -22.61 9.85 -1.61
CA GLY A 58 -21.67 8.94 -0.95
C GLY A 58 -20.33 8.78 -1.67
N ASP A 59 -20.24 9.11 -2.94
CA ASP A 59 -19.01 9.01 -3.73
C ASP A 59 -18.09 10.20 -3.43
N ALA A 60 -16.87 9.92 -3.04
CA ALA A 60 -15.85 10.94 -2.91
C ALA A 60 -14.97 10.92 -4.17
N THR A 61 -15.09 11.95 -4.99
CA THR A 61 -14.21 12.15 -6.13
C THR A 61 -13.09 13.12 -5.76
N PHE A 62 -11.90 12.86 -6.26
CA PHE A 62 -10.75 13.73 -6.06
C PHE A 62 -9.98 13.88 -7.36
N LYS A 63 -9.27 15.01 -7.47
CA LYS A 63 -8.37 15.28 -8.59
C LYS A 63 -6.95 14.98 -8.13
N VAL A 64 -6.26 14.14 -8.86
CA VAL A 64 -4.85 13.86 -8.65
C VAL A 64 -4.04 14.72 -9.60
N ARG A 65 -3.21 15.57 -9.04
CA ARG A 65 -2.18 16.28 -9.80
C ARG A 65 -0.98 15.36 -9.93
N THR A 66 -0.63 15.02 -11.15
CA THR A 66 0.58 14.27 -11.43
C THR A 66 1.81 15.10 -11.06
N ARG A 67 2.87 14.41 -10.67
CA ARG A 67 4.14 15.07 -10.36
C ARG A 67 4.71 15.66 -11.63
N THR A 68 4.89 16.97 -11.65
CA THR A 68 5.63 17.62 -12.71
C THR A 68 7.11 17.58 -12.35
N LEU A 69 7.92 17.01 -13.21
CA LEU A 69 9.37 17.08 -13.12
C LEU A 69 9.73 18.44 -13.76
N ASN A 70 10.02 19.47 -12.99
CA ASN A 70 10.47 20.74 -13.53
C ASN A 70 11.96 20.69 -13.78
N PRO A 71 12.43 20.67 -15.04
CA PRO A 71 13.85 20.70 -15.32
C PRO A 71 14.45 22.04 -14.95
N ALA A 72 15.62 22.02 -14.36
CA ALA A 72 16.41 23.23 -14.24
C ALA A 72 17.01 23.56 -15.62
N THR A 73 16.57 24.65 -16.22
CA THR A 73 17.18 25.19 -17.44
C THR A 73 18.30 26.14 -17.09
N MET A 74 19.33 26.21 -17.95
CA MET A 74 20.40 27.19 -17.77
C MET A 74 19.83 28.60 -17.78
N MET A 75 20.28 29.43 -16.85
CA MET A 75 19.92 30.86 -16.86
C MET A 75 20.47 31.49 -18.14
N SER A 76 19.62 32.18 -18.88
CA SER A 76 20.04 32.96 -20.02
C SER A 76 20.78 34.22 -19.56
N LEU A 77 21.96 34.44 -20.11
CA LEU A 77 22.67 35.70 -19.92
C LEU A 77 21.90 36.81 -20.66
N ARG A 78 21.62 37.92 -19.99
CA ARG A 78 20.97 39.09 -20.59
C ARG A 78 21.89 40.30 -20.59
N ALA A 79 21.69 41.21 -21.54
CA ALA A 79 22.30 42.49 -21.52
C ALA A 79 21.84 43.33 -20.30
N PRO A 80 22.64 44.23 -19.76
CA PRO A 80 22.17 45.18 -18.76
C PRO A 80 20.92 45.90 -19.26
N LEU A 81 19.86 45.94 -18.47
CA LEU A 81 18.57 46.52 -18.80
C LEU A 81 17.67 45.70 -19.75
N GLY A 82 18.08 44.49 -20.17
CA GLY A 82 17.19 43.58 -20.92
C GLY A 82 16.14 42.90 -20.01
N GLU A 83 14.95 42.62 -20.54
CA GLU A 83 13.94 41.82 -19.84
C GLU A 83 14.41 40.39 -19.62
N GLY A 84 14.12 39.81 -18.45
CA GLY A 84 14.43 38.39 -18.17
C GLY A 84 13.51 37.48 -19.00
N TYR A 85 14.06 36.38 -19.49
CA TYR A 85 13.26 35.32 -20.13
C TYR A 85 12.35 34.69 -19.06
N GLN A 86 11.06 34.68 -19.30
CA GLN A 86 10.10 33.98 -18.47
C GLN A 86 9.94 32.58 -19.03
N ASN A 87 10.33 31.55 -18.27
CA ASN A 87 10.01 30.18 -18.60
C ASN A 87 8.52 29.96 -18.36
N ASP A 88 7.79 29.59 -19.39
CA ASP A 88 6.47 29.03 -19.22
C ASP A 88 6.59 27.68 -18.51
N HIS A 89 6.01 27.60 -17.33
CA HIS A 89 5.87 26.32 -16.67
C HIS A 89 4.81 25.50 -17.37
N GLU A 90 5.16 24.29 -17.79
CA GLU A 90 4.20 23.36 -18.38
C GLU A 90 2.99 23.17 -17.48
N GLY A 91 1.82 23.02 -18.11
CA GLY A 91 0.55 22.83 -17.43
C GLY A 91 0.57 21.53 -16.60
N PHE A 92 -0.17 21.54 -15.50
CA PHE A 92 -0.32 20.35 -14.66
C PHE A 92 -1.29 19.37 -15.31
N GLU A 93 -0.88 18.10 -15.41
CA GLU A 93 -1.80 17.03 -15.76
C GLU A 93 -2.60 16.59 -14.53
N TRP A 94 -3.89 16.35 -14.73
CA TRP A 94 -4.81 15.93 -13.71
C TRP A 94 -5.61 14.73 -14.17
N TYR A 95 -5.82 13.78 -13.30
CA TYR A 95 -6.85 12.78 -13.49
C TYR A 95 -7.79 12.73 -12.30
N THR A 96 -9.03 12.26 -12.55
CA THR A 96 -10.06 12.17 -11.51
C THR A 96 -10.26 10.71 -11.11
N ALA A 97 -10.34 10.46 -9.82
CA ALA A 97 -10.62 9.15 -9.28
C ALA A 97 -11.64 9.23 -8.13
N SER A 98 -12.26 8.11 -7.79
CA SER A 98 -13.18 7.98 -6.66
C SER A 98 -12.59 7.09 -5.58
N ILE A 99 -12.97 7.34 -4.34
CA ILE A 99 -12.65 6.48 -3.19
C ILE A 99 -13.90 5.69 -2.87
N PRO A 100 -13.93 4.37 -3.11
CA PRO A 100 -15.06 3.53 -2.75
C PRO A 100 -15.21 3.41 -1.23
N ASP A 101 -16.41 3.05 -0.76
CA ASP A 101 -16.65 2.72 0.64
C ASP A 101 -16.29 1.27 0.89
N PHE A 102 -15.12 1.06 1.49
CA PHE A 102 -14.73 -0.26 1.95
C PHE A 102 -14.95 -0.38 3.44
N ALA A 103 -15.72 -1.39 3.86
CA ALA A 103 -15.58 -1.94 5.18
C ALA A 103 -14.55 -3.07 5.06
N ALA A 104 -13.44 -2.95 5.76
CA ALA A 104 -12.61 -4.11 6.03
C ALA A 104 -13.40 -5.09 6.93
N ASP A 105 -12.79 -6.20 7.29
CA ASP A 105 -13.45 -7.17 8.15
C ASP A 105 -13.91 -6.55 9.48
N GLY A 106 -14.94 -7.14 10.03
CA GLY A 106 -15.43 -6.84 11.37
C GLY A 106 -15.65 -8.12 12.14
N PHE A 107 -15.66 -8.04 13.46
CA PHE A 107 -16.07 -9.15 14.28
C PHE A 107 -17.27 -8.79 15.16
N ARG A 108 -18.08 -9.79 15.39
CA ARG A 108 -19.27 -9.70 16.23
C ARG A 108 -19.11 -10.67 17.39
N GLU A 109 -19.45 -10.25 18.60
CA GLU A 109 -19.52 -11.10 19.77
C GLU A 109 -20.86 -10.94 20.47
N THR A 110 -21.52 -12.07 20.72
CA THR A 110 -22.69 -12.11 21.58
C THR A 110 -22.29 -12.03 23.06
N ALA A 111 -23.21 -11.57 23.92
CA ALA A 111 -22.95 -11.51 25.35
C ALA A 111 -22.59 -12.90 25.93
N THR A 112 -23.20 -13.98 25.42
CA THR A 112 -22.95 -15.35 25.85
C THR A 112 -21.52 -15.80 25.47
N GLU A 113 -21.09 -15.56 24.25
CA GLU A 113 -19.71 -15.90 23.81
C GLU A 113 -18.67 -15.14 24.61
N ARG A 114 -18.93 -13.88 24.90
CA ARG A 114 -18.04 -13.05 25.71
C ARG A 114 -17.98 -13.59 27.14
N TYR A 115 -19.11 -13.94 27.73
CA TYR A 115 -19.15 -14.51 29.08
C TYR A 115 -18.36 -15.81 29.17
N HIS A 116 -18.52 -16.71 28.20
CA HIS A 116 -17.75 -17.96 28.16
C HIS A 116 -16.24 -17.73 27.99
N LYS A 117 -15.84 -16.81 27.14
CA LYS A 117 -14.43 -16.44 26.99
C LYS A 117 -13.86 -15.80 28.24
N MET A 118 -14.62 -14.88 28.84
CA MET A 118 -14.23 -14.26 30.12
C MET A 118 -14.04 -15.30 31.22
N LYS A 119 -14.93 -16.28 31.31
CA LYS A 119 -14.82 -17.35 32.29
C LYS A 119 -13.60 -18.24 32.04
N LEU A 120 -13.35 -18.64 30.79
CA LEU A 120 -12.16 -19.43 30.44
C LEU A 120 -10.85 -18.69 30.75
N LEU A 121 -10.74 -17.44 30.36
CA LEU A 121 -9.54 -16.64 30.61
C LEU A 121 -9.35 -16.39 32.13
N GLN A 122 -10.44 -16.24 32.87
CA GLN A 122 -10.38 -16.06 34.32
C GLN A 122 -9.99 -17.34 35.05
N ASP A 123 -10.51 -18.48 34.62
CA ASP A 123 -10.19 -19.79 35.21
C ASP A 123 -8.75 -20.23 34.91
N GLU A 124 -8.22 -19.90 33.72
CA GLU A 124 -6.88 -20.29 33.32
C GLU A 124 -5.78 -19.30 33.70
N PHE A 125 -6.03 -18.01 33.63
CA PHE A 125 -4.99 -16.97 33.74
C PHE A 125 -5.21 -15.97 34.89
N GLY A 126 -6.42 -15.87 35.43
CA GLY A 126 -6.72 -15.07 36.62
C GLY A 126 -6.49 -13.56 36.52
N ASN A 127 -6.31 -13.01 35.30
CA ASN A 127 -5.88 -11.63 35.10
C ASN A 127 -6.75 -10.87 34.09
N ASP A 128 -7.23 -9.69 34.46
CA ASP A 128 -8.04 -8.82 33.58
C ASP A 128 -7.28 -8.28 32.37
N ALA A 129 -5.94 -8.31 32.39
CA ALA A 129 -5.10 -7.89 31.29
C ALA A 129 -5.29 -8.78 30.06
N ASP A 130 -5.47 -10.09 30.26
CA ASP A 130 -5.55 -11.08 29.18
C ASP A 130 -6.82 -10.92 28.33
N LEU A 131 -7.91 -10.40 28.93
CA LEU A 131 -9.14 -10.07 28.20
C LEU A 131 -8.94 -8.89 27.23
N VAL A 132 -8.19 -7.89 27.69
CA VAL A 132 -7.87 -6.71 26.87
C VAL A 132 -6.93 -7.12 25.74
N ASP A 133 -5.95 -7.95 26.04
CA ASP A 133 -4.99 -8.45 25.04
C ASP A 133 -5.67 -9.32 23.98
N ALA A 134 -6.57 -10.24 24.40
CA ALA A 134 -7.36 -11.04 23.47
C ALA A 134 -8.29 -10.20 22.57
N TYR A 135 -8.78 -9.05 23.05
CA TYR A 135 -9.51 -8.10 22.21
C TYR A 135 -8.59 -7.37 21.24
N LEU A 136 -7.42 -6.92 21.72
CA LEU A 136 -6.44 -6.21 20.92
C LEU A 136 -5.88 -7.09 19.81
N ASP A 137 -5.66 -8.38 20.06
CA ASP A 137 -5.24 -9.34 19.04
C ASP A 137 -6.22 -9.39 17.86
N LYS A 138 -7.54 -9.41 18.16
CA LYS A 138 -8.55 -9.38 17.09
C LYS A 138 -8.55 -8.06 16.32
N VAL A 139 -8.37 -6.94 17.01
CA VAL A 139 -8.28 -5.62 16.36
C VAL A 139 -6.99 -5.53 15.53
N GLN A 140 -5.89 -6.16 15.98
CA GLN A 140 -4.66 -6.23 15.19
C GLN A 140 -4.88 -6.97 13.87
N VAL A 141 -5.64 -8.08 13.87
CA VAL A 141 -6.00 -8.79 12.61
C VAL A 141 -6.75 -7.87 11.64
N LEU A 142 -7.63 -6.98 12.13
CA LEU A 142 -8.30 -6.00 11.27
C LEU A 142 -7.30 -4.98 10.68
N TYR A 143 -6.30 -4.57 11.47
CA TYR A 143 -5.26 -3.66 10.99
C TYR A 143 -4.37 -4.32 9.94
N ASP A 144 -4.03 -5.59 10.14
CA ASP A 144 -3.27 -6.38 9.17
C ASP A 144 -4.07 -6.56 7.86
N SER A 145 -5.38 -6.78 7.94
CA SER A 145 -6.27 -6.80 6.76
C SER A 145 -6.27 -5.49 6.00
N LEU A 146 -6.24 -4.35 6.70
CA LEU A 146 -6.14 -3.04 6.09
C LEU A 146 -4.80 -2.88 5.36
N ASP A 147 -3.70 -3.26 6.01
CA ASP A 147 -2.36 -3.17 5.44
C ASP A 147 -2.24 -4.05 4.18
N MET A 148 -2.76 -5.28 4.22
CA MET A 148 -2.80 -6.17 3.06
C MET A 148 -3.59 -5.55 1.89
N THR A 149 -4.77 -4.98 2.17
CA THR A 149 -5.60 -4.35 1.14
C THR A 149 -4.91 -3.15 0.51
N MET A 150 -4.29 -2.29 1.32
CA MET A 150 -3.55 -1.13 0.84
C MET A 150 -2.31 -1.52 0.03
N THR A 151 -1.59 -2.55 0.47
CA THR A 151 -0.44 -3.10 -0.25
C THR A 151 -0.87 -3.66 -1.61
N TYR A 152 -1.94 -4.45 -1.64
CA TYR A 152 -2.49 -5.01 -2.87
C TYR A 152 -2.88 -3.92 -3.89
N MET A 153 -3.66 -2.92 -3.46
CA MET A 153 -4.06 -1.81 -4.34
C MET A 153 -2.84 -1.02 -4.84
N SER A 154 -1.88 -0.77 -3.96
CA SER A 154 -0.66 -0.03 -4.30
C SER A 154 0.21 -0.79 -5.29
N ALA A 155 0.32 -2.11 -5.14
CA ALA A 155 1.05 -2.98 -6.05
C ALA A 155 0.38 -3.07 -7.43
N GLN A 156 -0.95 -3.21 -7.48
CA GLN A 156 -1.70 -3.17 -8.75
C GLN A 156 -1.51 -1.84 -9.48
N LEU A 157 -1.70 -0.73 -8.77
CA LEU A 157 -1.57 0.60 -9.34
C LEU A 157 -0.14 0.84 -9.86
N SER A 158 0.86 0.35 -9.11
CA SER A 158 2.26 0.50 -9.49
C SER A 158 2.66 -0.31 -10.71
N SER A 159 2.11 -1.52 -10.89
CA SER A 159 2.50 -2.44 -11.97
C SER A 159 1.58 -2.45 -13.18
N LYS A 160 0.33 -1.99 -13.02
CA LYS A 160 -0.69 -2.00 -14.10
C LYS A 160 -1.21 -0.60 -14.43
N GLY A 161 -1.01 0.38 -13.56
CA GLY A 161 -1.63 1.70 -13.67
C GLY A 161 -3.12 1.72 -13.36
N VAL A 162 -3.69 0.60 -12.94
CA VAL A 162 -5.14 0.44 -12.64
C VAL A 162 -5.33 -0.35 -11.35
N ILE A 163 -6.46 -0.13 -10.66
CA ILE A 163 -6.90 -0.97 -9.55
C ILE A 163 -8.17 -1.67 -9.97
N ASP A 164 -8.13 -2.99 -9.92
CA ASP A 164 -9.26 -3.88 -10.17
C ASP A 164 -9.86 -4.31 -8.82
N TYR A 165 -11.05 -3.82 -8.51
CA TYR A 165 -11.72 -4.10 -7.25
C TYR A 165 -12.39 -5.48 -7.20
N ASP A 166 -12.57 -6.18 -8.31
CA ASP A 166 -13.26 -7.48 -8.36
C ASP A 166 -12.62 -8.53 -7.46
N LYS A 167 -11.32 -8.47 -7.28
CA LYS A 167 -10.57 -9.40 -6.41
C LYS A 167 -10.59 -9.04 -4.93
N ILE A 168 -10.84 -7.77 -4.62
CA ILE A 168 -10.85 -7.25 -3.25
C ILE A 168 -12.29 -7.12 -2.76
N GLY A 169 -13.19 -6.69 -3.64
CA GLY A 169 -14.59 -6.43 -3.33
C GLY A 169 -15.46 -7.68 -3.43
N ARG A 170 -16.44 -7.77 -2.56
CA ARG A 170 -17.49 -8.81 -2.61
C ARG A 170 -18.73 -8.23 -3.28
N GLY A 171 -18.82 -8.37 -4.61
CA GLY A 171 -19.96 -7.87 -5.37
C GLY A 171 -20.04 -6.35 -5.52
N ILE A 172 -18.93 -5.67 -5.39
CA ILE A 172 -18.82 -4.25 -5.66
C ILE A 172 -18.71 -4.08 -7.17
N GLN A 173 -19.67 -3.39 -7.78
CA GLN A 173 -19.62 -2.96 -9.17
C GLN A 173 -19.03 -1.54 -9.25
N GLU A 174 -17.86 -1.35 -8.68
CA GLU A 174 -17.14 -0.08 -8.78
C GLU A 174 -16.41 0.00 -10.12
N PRO A 175 -16.39 1.16 -10.76
CA PRO A 175 -15.60 1.35 -11.96
C PRO A 175 -14.11 1.15 -11.63
N LEU A 176 -13.40 0.54 -12.57
CA LEU A 176 -11.96 0.37 -12.49
C LEU A 176 -11.29 1.72 -12.23
N TYR A 177 -10.46 1.79 -11.19
CA TYR A 177 -9.63 2.97 -10.96
C TYR A 177 -8.46 2.98 -11.94
N ASP A 178 -8.38 4.01 -12.78
CA ASP A 178 -7.37 4.14 -13.83
C ASP A 178 -6.54 5.41 -13.60
N ALA A 179 -5.23 5.25 -13.37
CA ALA A 179 -4.28 6.34 -13.17
C ALA A 179 -3.84 7.02 -14.47
N LYS A 180 -4.42 6.64 -15.60
CA LYS A 180 -4.14 7.25 -16.91
C LYS A 180 -2.67 7.22 -17.30
N VAL A 181 -2.01 6.09 -17.06
CA VAL A 181 -0.67 5.86 -17.60
C VAL A 181 -0.73 5.88 -19.13
N PRO A 182 0.09 6.70 -19.82
CA PRO A 182 0.08 6.76 -21.27
C PRO A 182 0.32 5.40 -21.92
N ALA A 183 -0.39 5.11 -23.01
CA ALA A 183 -0.28 3.82 -23.71
C ALA A 183 1.14 3.54 -24.22
N GLU A 184 1.87 4.56 -24.60
CA GLU A 184 3.26 4.48 -25.04
C GLU A 184 4.23 4.09 -23.92
N ASN A 185 3.81 4.21 -22.66
CA ASN A 185 4.62 3.83 -21.49
C ASN A 185 4.50 2.34 -21.17
N PHE A 186 3.58 1.62 -21.81
CA PHE A 186 3.53 0.17 -21.75
C PHE A 186 4.51 -0.40 -22.79
N LYS A 187 5.61 -0.94 -22.30
CA LYS A 187 6.70 -1.45 -23.13
C LYS A 187 6.74 -2.99 -23.09
N LYS A 188 7.35 -3.58 -24.08
CA LYS A 188 7.73 -4.99 -24.07
C LYS A 188 9.23 -5.11 -23.86
N ALA A 189 9.70 -6.28 -23.45
CA ALA A 189 11.13 -6.58 -23.46
C ALA A 189 11.74 -6.26 -24.83
N GLY A 190 13.06 -6.10 -24.89
CA GLY A 190 13.74 -5.80 -26.14
C GLY A 190 13.67 -6.95 -27.15
N LYS A 191 14.75 -7.18 -27.89
CA LYS A 191 14.81 -8.22 -28.94
C LYS A 191 14.48 -9.64 -28.44
N LEU A 192 14.77 -9.92 -27.17
CA LEU A 192 14.49 -11.19 -26.51
C LEU A 192 13.77 -10.92 -25.19
N ALA A 193 12.87 -11.81 -24.80
CA ALA A 193 12.28 -11.78 -23.47
C ALA A 193 13.38 -12.03 -22.42
N TRP A 194 13.20 -11.48 -21.21
CA TRP A 194 14.23 -11.55 -20.16
C TRP A 194 14.46 -12.97 -19.64
N ASN A 195 13.50 -13.86 -19.81
CA ASN A 195 13.59 -15.27 -19.46
C ASN A 195 14.31 -16.11 -20.53
N ASP A 196 14.69 -15.52 -21.69
CA ASP A 196 15.50 -16.22 -22.70
C ASP A 196 16.95 -16.31 -22.23
N ALA A 197 17.52 -17.51 -22.33
CA ALA A 197 18.90 -17.77 -21.90
C ALA A 197 19.97 -16.96 -22.68
N ASN A 198 19.63 -16.48 -23.88
CA ASN A 198 20.52 -15.67 -24.73
C ASN A 198 20.23 -14.15 -24.59
N CYS A 199 19.37 -13.76 -23.66
CA CYS A 199 19.06 -12.36 -23.43
C CYS A 199 20.24 -11.65 -22.76
N ASP A 200 20.75 -10.60 -23.38
CA ASP A 200 21.66 -9.65 -22.74
C ASP A 200 20.82 -8.68 -21.87
N LEU A 201 20.60 -9.10 -20.64
CA LEU A 201 19.72 -8.40 -19.71
C LEU A 201 20.24 -7.01 -19.34
N LEU A 202 21.54 -6.91 -19.06
CA LEU A 202 22.14 -5.64 -18.63
C LEU A 202 22.14 -4.60 -19.75
N GLU A 203 22.39 -5.04 -20.98
CA GLU A 203 22.31 -4.16 -22.14
C GLU A 203 20.88 -3.69 -22.40
N GLN A 204 19.90 -4.59 -22.28
CA GLN A 204 18.50 -4.18 -22.39
C GLN A 204 18.09 -3.17 -21.32
N MET A 205 18.48 -3.38 -20.05
CA MET A 205 18.20 -2.43 -18.98
C MET A 205 18.83 -1.06 -19.25
N ARG A 206 20.10 -1.02 -19.66
CA ARG A 206 20.77 0.23 -20.04
C ARG A 206 20.04 0.94 -21.18
N LYS A 207 19.64 0.18 -22.20
CA LYS A 207 18.89 0.73 -23.32
C LYS A 207 17.56 1.33 -22.91
N PHE A 208 16.81 0.66 -22.02
CA PHE A 208 15.57 1.23 -21.49
C PHE A 208 15.81 2.53 -20.72
N GLU A 209 16.86 2.60 -19.90
CA GLU A 209 17.20 3.85 -19.21
C GLU A 209 17.61 4.97 -20.17
N GLU A 210 18.37 4.63 -21.21
CA GLU A 210 18.78 5.59 -22.24
C GLU A 210 17.58 6.06 -23.07
N ASP A 211 16.71 5.15 -23.50
CA ASP A 211 15.49 5.45 -24.25
C ASP A 211 14.54 6.30 -23.41
N TRP A 212 14.41 6.01 -22.09
CA TRP A 212 13.64 6.84 -21.17
C TRP A 212 14.21 8.27 -21.09
N ARG A 213 15.53 8.39 -20.93
CA ARG A 213 16.22 9.69 -20.86
C ARG A 213 16.14 10.46 -22.19
N ASN A 214 16.10 9.76 -23.30
CA ASN A 214 15.95 10.36 -24.63
C ASN A 214 14.51 10.80 -24.90
N SER A 215 13.53 10.05 -24.41
CA SER A 215 12.11 10.43 -24.48
C SER A 215 11.79 11.62 -23.58
N HIS A 216 12.57 11.83 -22.52
CA HIS A 216 12.40 12.89 -21.55
C HIS A 216 13.68 13.73 -21.43
N ILE A 217 14.06 14.37 -22.53
CA ILE A 217 15.36 15.09 -22.64
C ILE A 217 15.54 16.12 -21.53
N GLU A 218 14.46 16.80 -21.15
CA GLU A 218 14.46 17.83 -20.11
C GLU A 218 14.71 17.24 -18.71
N TYR A 219 14.51 15.94 -18.54
CA TYR A 219 14.62 15.24 -17.24
C TYR A 219 15.79 14.26 -17.17
N ARG A 220 16.80 14.40 -18.04
CA ARG A 220 17.96 13.50 -18.13
C ARG A 220 18.69 13.30 -16.80
N SER A 221 18.70 14.31 -15.94
CA SER A 221 19.38 14.29 -14.65
C SER A 221 18.57 13.66 -13.52
N VAL A 222 17.30 13.33 -13.77
CA VAL A 222 16.44 12.72 -12.75
C VAL A 222 16.92 11.29 -12.46
N PRO A 223 17.17 10.93 -11.19
CA PRO A 223 17.51 9.56 -10.85
C PRO A 223 16.33 8.63 -11.12
N LEU A 224 16.61 7.47 -11.66
CA LEU A 224 15.64 6.44 -11.97
C LEU A 224 15.74 5.29 -10.95
N VAL A 225 14.68 4.48 -10.88
CA VAL A 225 14.62 3.28 -10.06
C VAL A 225 13.89 2.19 -10.83
N TRP A 226 14.45 0.99 -10.80
CA TRP A 226 13.81 -0.22 -11.26
C TRP A 226 13.01 -0.86 -10.12
N GLN A 227 11.82 -1.36 -10.42
CA GLN A 227 11.02 -2.13 -9.49
C GLN A 227 10.62 -3.46 -10.13
N MET A 228 10.82 -4.56 -9.43
CA MET A 228 10.43 -5.89 -9.87
C MET A 228 10.01 -6.76 -8.69
N THR A 229 9.23 -7.81 -8.97
CA THR A 229 8.87 -8.76 -7.93
C THR A 229 10.06 -9.61 -7.50
N LYS A 230 10.03 -10.12 -6.28
CA LYS A 230 11.01 -11.10 -5.81
C LYS A 230 11.01 -12.36 -6.69
N ASN A 231 9.83 -12.75 -7.21
CA ASN A 231 9.71 -13.86 -8.12
C ASN A 231 10.47 -13.61 -9.44
N ASP A 232 10.27 -12.44 -10.06
CA ASP A 232 10.97 -12.07 -11.30
C ASP A 232 12.47 -11.88 -11.05
N TYR A 233 12.82 -11.27 -9.92
CA TYR A 233 14.21 -11.18 -9.50
C TYR A 233 14.89 -12.55 -9.40
N ASN A 234 14.28 -13.50 -8.67
CA ASN A 234 14.86 -14.82 -8.46
C ASN A 234 14.82 -15.71 -9.71
N ASN A 235 13.74 -15.67 -10.49
CA ASN A 235 13.51 -16.61 -11.58
C ASN A 235 13.92 -16.10 -12.95
N VAL A 236 14.04 -14.80 -13.12
CA VAL A 236 14.43 -14.17 -14.39
C VAL A 236 15.80 -13.51 -14.24
N PHE A 237 15.92 -12.51 -13.37
CA PHE A 237 17.14 -11.73 -13.22
C PHE A 237 18.33 -12.59 -12.78
N LEU A 238 18.21 -13.31 -11.64
CA LEU A 238 19.32 -14.11 -11.10
C LEU A 238 19.62 -15.37 -11.90
N LYS A 239 18.65 -15.90 -12.63
CA LYS A 239 18.85 -17.07 -13.52
C LYS A 239 19.41 -16.70 -14.88
N ASN A 240 19.45 -15.43 -15.21
CA ASN A 240 20.09 -15.00 -16.44
C ASN A 240 21.57 -15.40 -16.44
N LYS A 241 22.04 -15.99 -17.54
CA LYS A 241 23.39 -16.55 -17.67
C LYS A 241 24.47 -15.52 -17.38
N GLN A 242 24.30 -14.30 -17.88
CA GLN A 242 25.22 -13.19 -17.68
C GLN A 242 25.35 -12.82 -16.19
N ILE A 243 24.21 -12.70 -15.49
CA ILE A 243 24.19 -12.38 -14.05
C ILE A 243 24.80 -13.54 -13.23
N ALA A 244 24.50 -14.78 -13.59
CA ALA A 244 25.07 -15.96 -12.92
C ALA A 244 26.59 -16.02 -13.06
N GLU A 245 27.16 -15.68 -14.22
CA GLU A 245 28.59 -15.59 -14.44
C GLU A 245 29.25 -14.46 -13.64
N LEU A 246 28.61 -13.29 -13.62
CA LEU A 246 29.06 -12.16 -12.79
C LEU A 246 29.07 -12.51 -11.32
N TYR A 247 28.03 -13.21 -10.85
CA TYR A 247 27.99 -13.67 -9.47
C TYR A 247 29.13 -14.61 -9.11
N LYS A 248 29.42 -15.59 -9.94
CA LYS A 248 30.54 -16.52 -9.71
C LYS A 248 31.86 -15.77 -9.60
N SER A 249 32.09 -14.79 -10.49
CA SER A 249 33.28 -13.96 -10.44
C SER A 249 33.36 -13.12 -9.17
N TRP A 250 32.26 -12.47 -8.80
CA TRP A 250 32.18 -11.67 -7.58
C TRP A 250 32.35 -12.50 -6.30
N ALA A 251 31.69 -13.68 -6.23
CA ALA A 251 31.78 -14.57 -5.10
C ALA A 251 33.20 -15.10 -4.90
N ASN A 252 33.89 -15.45 -5.97
CA ASN A 252 35.29 -15.85 -5.91
C ASN A 252 36.19 -14.71 -5.41
N ALA A 253 35.97 -13.50 -5.89
CA ALA A 253 36.76 -12.34 -5.45
C ALA A 253 36.52 -11.97 -3.98
N ASN A 254 35.34 -12.26 -3.44
CA ASN A 254 34.98 -11.94 -2.04
C ASN A 254 35.01 -13.15 -1.10
N PHE A 255 35.54 -14.29 -1.54
CA PHE A 255 35.61 -15.54 -0.76
C PHE A 255 34.26 -16.01 -0.22
N VAL A 256 33.18 -15.77 -0.97
CA VAL A 256 31.83 -16.20 -0.63
C VAL A 256 31.59 -17.59 -1.21
N ALA A 257 31.07 -18.52 -0.40
CA ALA A 257 30.70 -19.84 -0.87
C ALA A 257 29.56 -19.74 -1.91
N VAL A 258 29.81 -20.30 -3.11
CA VAL A 258 28.78 -20.36 -4.16
C VAL A 258 27.87 -21.55 -3.86
N LEU A 259 26.64 -21.27 -3.43
CA LEU A 259 25.63 -22.28 -3.24
C LEU A 259 25.02 -22.65 -4.59
N GLN A 260 25.16 -23.90 -5.01
CA GLN A 260 24.75 -24.36 -6.36
C GLN A 260 23.25 -24.28 -6.64
N ASN A 261 22.40 -24.29 -5.60
CA ASN A 261 20.95 -24.37 -5.74
C ASN A 261 20.18 -23.11 -5.35
N TYR A 262 20.85 -22.10 -4.82
CA TYR A 262 20.21 -20.84 -4.45
C TYR A 262 20.88 -19.73 -5.25
N GLY A 263 20.07 -19.03 -6.04
CA GLY A 263 20.54 -17.83 -6.73
C GLY A 263 21.11 -16.81 -5.74
N PRO A 264 21.95 -15.90 -6.22
CA PRO A 264 22.63 -14.91 -5.38
C PRO A 264 21.61 -13.95 -4.77
N ASN A 265 21.15 -14.24 -3.58
CA ASN A 265 20.27 -13.36 -2.81
C ASN A 265 21.10 -12.45 -1.88
N ASN A 266 22.11 -11.81 -2.45
CA ASN A 266 23.01 -10.95 -1.70
C ASN A 266 22.84 -9.49 -2.15
N ALA A 267 22.34 -8.64 -1.25
CA ALA A 267 22.18 -7.20 -1.51
C ALA A 267 23.50 -6.50 -1.90
N MET A 268 24.64 -6.98 -1.38
CA MET A 268 25.97 -6.46 -1.75
C MET A 268 26.32 -6.78 -3.20
N PHE A 269 25.99 -7.99 -3.65
CA PHE A 269 26.17 -8.37 -5.06
C PHE A 269 25.31 -7.53 -5.98
N LEU A 270 24.02 -7.40 -5.66
CA LEU A 270 23.08 -6.58 -6.46
C LEU A 270 23.57 -5.14 -6.57
N LYS A 271 24.00 -4.55 -5.45
CA LYS A 271 24.60 -3.22 -5.46
C LYS A 271 25.85 -3.15 -6.35
N SER A 272 26.71 -4.16 -6.27
CA SER A 272 27.92 -4.22 -7.13
C SER A 272 27.55 -4.31 -8.61
N VAL A 273 26.54 -5.10 -8.99
CA VAL A 273 26.06 -5.19 -10.38
C VAL A 273 25.55 -3.84 -10.87
N VAL A 274 24.75 -3.17 -10.05
CA VAL A 274 24.20 -1.84 -10.35
C VAL A 274 25.32 -0.82 -10.53
N ASP A 275 26.22 -0.71 -9.54
CA ASP A 275 27.30 0.28 -9.52
C ASP A 275 28.29 0.07 -10.66
N LEU A 276 28.72 -1.18 -10.92
CA LEU A 276 29.69 -1.50 -11.98
C LEU A 276 29.12 -1.34 -13.39
N ASN A 277 27.82 -1.50 -13.56
CA ASN A 277 27.18 -1.37 -14.87
C ASN A 277 26.54 -0.01 -15.11
N GLY A 278 26.60 0.91 -14.13
CA GLY A 278 26.01 2.24 -14.25
C GLY A 278 24.50 2.21 -14.38
N LEU A 279 23.83 1.18 -13.82
CA LEU A 279 22.39 1.03 -13.80
C LEU A 279 21.75 1.81 -12.65
N SER A 280 20.50 2.12 -12.79
CA SER A 280 19.68 2.67 -11.71
C SER A 280 19.43 1.60 -10.64
N PRO A 281 19.22 1.99 -9.37
CA PRO A 281 18.93 1.06 -8.28
C PRO A 281 17.73 0.16 -8.57
N ILE A 282 17.78 -1.08 -8.07
CA ILE A 282 16.71 -2.07 -8.21
C ILE A 282 16.03 -2.25 -6.85
N GLU A 283 14.75 -1.95 -6.79
CA GLU A 283 13.88 -2.24 -5.64
C GLU A 283 13.14 -3.56 -5.87
N ILE A 284 13.20 -4.45 -4.88
CA ILE A 284 12.50 -5.73 -4.92
C ILE A 284 11.21 -5.60 -4.13
N VAL A 285 10.09 -5.89 -4.80
CA VAL A 285 8.76 -5.96 -4.21
C VAL A 285 8.48 -7.41 -3.84
N ASP A 286 8.36 -7.68 -2.54
CA ASP A 286 8.14 -9.03 -1.99
C ASP A 286 6.83 -9.04 -1.19
N GLU A 287 5.72 -8.74 -1.89
CA GLU A 287 4.42 -8.63 -1.26
C GLU A 287 3.53 -9.79 -1.72
N VAL A 288 2.99 -10.50 -0.75
CA VAL A 288 2.03 -11.58 -0.94
C VAL A 288 0.90 -11.36 0.05
N GLU A 289 -0.30 -11.20 -0.47
CA GLU A 289 -1.49 -10.98 0.31
C GLU A 289 -2.37 -12.25 0.32
N HIS A 290 -3.23 -12.33 1.32
CA HIS A 290 -4.11 -13.46 1.51
C HIS A 290 -5.56 -13.01 1.43
N ASN A 291 -6.36 -13.64 0.57
CA ASN A 291 -7.79 -13.41 0.51
C ASN A 291 -8.54 -14.63 1.06
N LYS A 292 -9.43 -14.39 2.00
CA LYS A 292 -10.31 -15.43 2.56
C LYS A 292 -11.65 -15.41 1.84
N ARG A 293 -11.98 -16.51 1.18
CA ARG A 293 -13.29 -16.71 0.50
C ARG A 293 -14.40 -17.00 1.51
N PHE A 294 -15.65 -16.95 1.05
CA PHE A 294 -16.82 -17.27 1.86
C PHE A 294 -16.84 -18.70 2.43
N ASP A 295 -16.24 -19.64 1.72
CA ASP A 295 -16.09 -21.05 2.14
C ASP A 295 -14.99 -21.26 3.19
N GLY A 296 -14.32 -20.18 3.59
CA GLY A 296 -13.20 -20.22 4.54
C GLY A 296 -11.85 -20.52 3.91
N THR A 297 -11.79 -20.81 2.60
CA THR A 297 -10.54 -21.07 1.89
C THR A 297 -9.70 -19.79 1.83
N VAL A 298 -8.43 -19.89 2.24
CA VAL A 298 -7.45 -18.81 2.12
C VAL A 298 -6.66 -19.02 0.84
N THR A 299 -6.65 -18.01 -0.02
CA THR A 299 -5.88 -18.01 -1.27
C THR A 299 -4.86 -16.89 -1.26
N GLU A 300 -3.63 -17.20 -1.68
CA GLU A 300 -2.63 -16.17 -1.94
C GLU A 300 -3.03 -15.37 -3.18
N ILE A 301 -2.93 -14.06 -3.07
CA ILE A 301 -3.11 -13.14 -4.19
C ILE A 301 -1.91 -12.20 -4.24
N ARG A 302 -1.58 -11.72 -5.44
CA ARG A 302 -0.53 -10.72 -5.63
C ARG A 302 -1.12 -9.53 -6.36
N GLY A 303 -0.87 -8.35 -5.82
CA GLY A 303 -1.26 -7.10 -6.46
C GLY A 303 -0.39 -6.79 -7.68
N TRP A 304 0.90 -7.04 -7.57
CA TRP A 304 1.84 -6.82 -8.66
C TRP A 304 1.60 -7.80 -9.83
N ALA A 305 1.64 -7.27 -11.06
CA ALA A 305 1.47 -8.10 -12.27
C ALA A 305 2.69 -9.00 -12.48
N ASP A 306 2.45 -10.30 -12.69
CA ASP A 306 3.51 -11.26 -12.99
C ASP A 306 4.23 -10.90 -14.30
N GLY A 307 5.55 -11.08 -14.32
CA GLY A 307 6.36 -10.78 -15.48
C GLY A 307 6.41 -9.29 -15.86
N THR A 308 6.16 -8.41 -14.90
CA THR A 308 6.16 -6.97 -15.11
C THR A 308 7.23 -6.29 -14.28
N VAL A 309 8.07 -5.51 -14.94
CA VAL A 309 9.10 -4.67 -14.32
C VAL A 309 8.77 -3.21 -14.62
N VAL A 310 9.04 -2.34 -13.66
CA VAL A 310 8.74 -0.93 -13.77
C VAL A 310 10.01 -0.10 -13.70
N LEU A 311 10.16 0.83 -14.66
CA LEU A 311 11.18 1.87 -14.64
C LEU A 311 10.50 3.22 -14.36
N ARG A 312 10.92 3.91 -13.31
CA ARG A 312 10.30 5.15 -12.87
C ARG A 312 11.30 6.15 -12.29
N PRO A 313 10.94 7.44 -12.21
CA PRO A 313 11.70 8.41 -11.44
C PRO A 313 11.79 8.02 -9.96
N ALA A 314 12.93 8.23 -9.35
CA ALA A 314 13.13 7.98 -7.92
C ALA A 314 12.25 8.88 -7.04
N GLY A 315 11.99 8.43 -5.83
CA GLY A 315 11.16 9.10 -4.84
C GLY A 315 9.86 8.35 -4.59
N LYS A 316 8.94 8.98 -3.87
CA LYS A 316 7.65 8.38 -3.51
C LYS A 316 6.63 8.58 -4.63
N PRO A 317 6.24 7.52 -5.33
CA PRO A 317 5.32 7.62 -6.48
C PRO A 317 3.86 7.71 -6.06
N LEU A 318 3.51 7.36 -4.83
CA LEU A 318 2.14 7.26 -4.38
C LEU A 318 1.76 8.39 -3.42
N ARG A 319 0.47 8.72 -3.41
CA ARG A 319 -0.17 9.53 -2.38
C ARG A 319 -1.45 8.84 -1.93
N PHE A 320 -1.62 8.68 -0.63
CA PHE A 320 -2.81 8.04 -0.08
C PHE A 320 -3.88 9.08 0.18
N MET A 321 -4.91 9.07 -0.68
CA MET A 321 -6.07 9.94 -0.58
C MET A 321 -7.05 9.35 0.44
N ARG A 322 -7.71 10.22 1.22
CA ARG A 322 -8.65 9.81 2.27
C ARG A 322 -9.98 10.50 2.10
N LYS A 323 -11.06 9.82 2.45
CA LYS A 323 -12.39 10.44 2.54
C LYS A 323 -12.96 10.35 3.95
N GLU A 324 -13.94 11.19 4.22
CA GLU A 324 -14.76 11.09 5.42
C GLU A 324 -15.77 9.95 5.26
N ILE A 325 -15.94 9.13 6.30
CA ILE A 325 -16.91 8.04 6.29
C ILE A 325 -18.29 8.62 6.60
N LEU A 326 -19.24 8.38 5.69
CA LEU A 326 -20.61 8.91 5.78
C LEU A 326 -21.31 8.45 7.08
N ASP A 327 -21.15 7.19 7.46
CA ASP A 327 -21.71 6.64 8.69
C ASP A 327 -21.28 7.46 9.91
N LYS A 328 -19.98 7.78 10.03
CA LYS A 328 -19.49 8.60 11.15
C LYS A 328 -20.16 9.98 11.17
N ARG A 329 -20.30 10.59 10.02
CA ARG A 329 -20.95 11.91 9.88
C ARG A 329 -22.41 11.88 10.29
N ILE A 330 -23.13 10.81 9.92
CA ILE A 330 -24.54 10.61 10.33
C ILE A 330 -24.62 10.42 11.84
N PHE A 331 -23.78 9.58 12.42
CA PHE A 331 -23.76 9.35 13.87
C PHE A 331 -23.39 10.61 14.65
N ASP A 332 -22.43 11.37 14.18
CA ASP A 332 -22.05 12.65 14.80
C ASP A 332 -23.22 13.66 14.74
N ALA A 333 -23.95 13.72 13.63
CA ALA A 333 -25.12 14.59 13.47
C ALA A 333 -26.31 14.18 14.36
N LEU A 334 -26.52 12.88 14.58
CA LEU A 334 -27.56 12.36 15.44
C LEU A 334 -27.20 12.48 16.93
N GLY A 335 -25.99 12.90 17.27
CA GLY A 335 -25.53 13.09 18.64
C GLY A 335 -25.51 11.79 19.47
N ASN A 336 -25.25 10.66 18.85
CA ASN A 336 -25.19 9.32 19.48
C ASN A 336 -26.42 8.95 20.32
N LYS A 337 -27.61 9.48 19.96
CA LYS A 337 -28.83 9.34 20.78
C LYS A 337 -29.46 7.94 20.71
N LEU A 338 -29.17 7.17 19.68
CA LEU A 338 -29.83 5.91 19.38
C LEU A 338 -28.99 4.67 19.70
N ILE A 339 -27.67 4.75 19.61
CA ILE A 339 -26.77 3.61 19.76
C ILE A 339 -25.47 4.10 20.39
N ASP A 340 -24.92 3.34 21.30
CA ASP A 340 -23.59 3.63 21.86
C ASP A 340 -22.52 3.22 20.84
N VAL A 341 -21.84 4.22 20.24
CA VAL A 341 -20.80 4.04 19.23
C VAL A 341 -19.53 4.77 19.64
N ALA A 342 -18.42 4.07 19.57
CA ALA A 342 -17.10 4.66 19.75
C ALA A 342 -16.27 4.56 18.46
N TRP A 343 -15.57 5.64 18.12
CA TRP A 343 -14.75 5.74 16.93
C TRP A 343 -13.29 5.97 17.29
N ALA A 344 -12.38 5.32 16.55
CA ALA A 344 -10.95 5.57 16.65
C ALA A 344 -10.30 5.48 15.27
N GLN A 345 -9.36 6.36 14.99
CA GLN A 345 -8.55 6.29 13.77
C GLN A 345 -7.37 5.35 13.99
N THR A 346 -6.99 4.62 12.95
CA THR A 346 -5.73 3.89 12.92
C THR A 346 -4.54 4.85 13.03
N ASN A 347 -3.38 4.36 13.48
CA ASN A 347 -2.17 5.18 13.64
C ASN A 347 -1.73 5.85 12.34
N ASN A 348 -1.92 5.20 11.18
CA ASN A 348 -1.64 5.75 9.86
C ASN A 348 -2.80 6.59 9.29
N LYS A 349 -3.91 6.73 10.02
CA LYS A 349 -5.10 7.51 9.61
C LYS A 349 -5.78 7.07 8.30
N LEU A 350 -5.46 5.91 7.77
CA LEU A 350 -6.06 5.36 6.55
C LEU A 350 -7.36 4.61 6.84
N GLY A 351 -7.52 4.11 8.06
CA GLY A 351 -8.69 3.39 8.52
C GLY A 351 -9.38 4.06 9.71
N LEU A 352 -10.64 3.74 9.88
CA LEU A 352 -11.47 4.16 11.00
C LEU A 352 -12.10 2.93 11.67
N LEU A 353 -11.75 2.70 12.92
CA LEU A 353 -12.30 1.64 13.74
C LEU A 353 -13.60 2.12 14.41
N ARG A 354 -14.64 1.29 14.34
CA ARG A 354 -15.93 1.52 15.00
C ARG A 354 -16.20 0.41 15.97
N ASN A 355 -16.50 0.76 17.22
CA ASN A 355 -17.13 -0.14 18.18
C ASN A 355 -18.59 0.25 18.40
N MET A 356 -19.48 -0.70 18.31
CA MET A 356 -20.91 -0.49 18.45
C MET A 356 -21.51 -1.55 19.35
N VAL A 357 -22.39 -1.11 20.25
CA VAL A 357 -23.24 -1.98 21.05
C VAL A 357 -24.66 -1.92 20.50
N THR A 358 -25.16 -3.03 20.01
CA THR A 358 -26.55 -3.14 19.55
C THR A 358 -27.35 -4.02 20.50
N ALA A 359 -28.52 -3.53 20.90
CA ALA A 359 -29.49 -4.32 21.66
C ALA A 359 -30.50 -4.93 20.67
N ASN A 360 -30.48 -6.24 20.53
CA ASN A 360 -31.43 -6.96 19.70
C ASN A 360 -32.36 -7.78 20.61
N GLY A 361 -33.44 -7.17 21.05
CA GLY A 361 -34.38 -7.81 22.00
C GLY A 361 -33.72 -8.15 23.34
N MET A 362 -33.52 -9.43 23.64
CA MET A 362 -32.92 -9.90 24.89
C MET A 362 -31.38 -9.91 24.89
N TYR A 363 -30.73 -9.69 23.75
CA TYR A 363 -29.27 -9.88 23.64
C TYR A 363 -28.57 -8.59 23.23
N GLN A 364 -27.51 -8.28 23.96
CA GLN A 364 -26.56 -7.23 23.54
C GLN A 364 -25.48 -7.83 22.67
N GLU A 365 -25.33 -7.29 21.46
CA GLU A 365 -24.25 -7.64 20.56
C GLU A 365 -23.22 -6.54 20.53
N PHE A 366 -21.96 -6.93 20.59
CA PHE A 366 -20.82 -6.03 20.40
C PHE A 366 -20.26 -6.25 19.00
N LYS A 367 -20.19 -5.19 18.24
CA LYS A 367 -19.68 -5.21 16.88
C LYS A 367 -18.50 -4.27 16.76
N THR A 368 -17.39 -4.78 16.26
CA THR A 368 -16.20 -4.00 15.94
C THR A 368 -15.97 -4.11 14.46
N ASP A 369 -15.95 -2.98 13.76
CA ASP A 369 -15.70 -2.89 12.33
C ASP A 369 -14.54 -1.93 12.08
N LEU A 370 -13.69 -2.26 11.12
CA LEU A 370 -12.68 -1.36 10.58
C LEU A 370 -13.09 -0.95 9.16
N PHE A 371 -13.19 0.34 8.94
CA PHE A 371 -13.48 0.93 7.63
C PHE A 371 -12.21 1.43 6.99
N LEU A 372 -11.92 0.97 5.80
CA LEU A 372 -10.90 1.55 4.93
C LEU A 372 -11.54 2.66 4.08
N ALA A 373 -11.15 3.89 4.33
CA ALA A 373 -11.65 5.06 3.60
C ALA A 373 -10.51 5.75 2.86
N SER A 374 -9.68 4.96 2.17
CA SER A 374 -8.48 5.47 1.53
C SER A 374 -8.17 4.68 0.26
N VAL A 375 -7.52 5.34 -0.69
CA VAL A 375 -7.04 4.72 -1.92
C VAL A 375 -5.67 5.30 -2.29
N PRO A 376 -4.73 4.52 -2.83
CA PRO A 376 -3.49 5.05 -3.37
C PRO A 376 -3.76 5.81 -4.67
N ALA A 377 -3.06 6.91 -4.87
CA ALA A 377 -3.05 7.71 -6.09
C ALA A 377 -1.64 7.73 -6.67
N LEU A 378 -1.50 7.49 -7.98
CA LEU A 378 -0.22 7.46 -8.68
C LEU A 378 0.15 8.88 -9.14
N LEU A 379 1.32 9.36 -8.72
CA LEU A 379 1.80 10.71 -9.03
C LEU A 379 2.73 10.78 -10.25
N ASP A 380 3.37 9.67 -10.58
CA ASP A 380 4.38 9.59 -11.65
C ASP A 380 3.86 8.90 -12.93
N SER A 381 2.55 8.80 -13.10
CA SER A 381 1.92 8.13 -14.24
C SER A 381 2.45 8.55 -15.62
N PRO A 382 2.77 9.84 -15.90
CA PRO A 382 3.30 10.23 -17.21
C PRO A 382 4.72 9.73 -17.48
N TYR A 383 5.50 9.47 -16.44
CA TYR A 383 6.94 9.15 -16.53
C TYR A 383 7.25 7.69 -16.21
N ARG A 384 6.24 6.92 -15.84
CA ARG A 384 6.38 5.52 -15.45
C ARG A 384 6.33 4.62 -16.67
N TRP A 385 7.37 3.82 -16.88
CA TRP A 385 7.36 2.76 -17.87
C TRP A 385 7.05 1.42 -17.23
N ILE A 386 6.04 0.76 -17.75
CA ILE A 386 5.59 -0.58 -17.34
C ILE A 386 6.02 -1.55 -18.43
N ILE A 387 6.93 -2.46 -18.11
CA ILE A 387 7.63 -3.30 -19.07
C ILE A 387 7.21 -4.75 -18.84
N ASP A 388 6.57 -5.36 -19.85
CA ASP A 388 6.33 -6.80 -19.88
C ASP A 388 7.62 -7.52 -20.31
N ILE A 389 8.23 -8.23 -19.37
CA ILE A 389 9.50 -8.93 -19.58
C ILE A 389 9.32 -10.32 -20.18
N THR A 390 8.11 -10.80 -20.34
CA THR A 390 7.77 -12.12 -20.89
C THR A 390 7.62 -12.10 -22.40
N GLN A 391 7.32 -10.95 -22.97
CA GLN A 391 7.11 -10.75 -24.39
C GLN A 391 8.27 -9.98 -25.02
N LYS A 392 8.74 -10.47 -26.17
CA LYS A 392 9.70 -9.73 -27.00
C LYS A 392 9.01 -8.54 -27.69
N GLY A 393 9.72 -7.43 -27.81
CA GLY A 393 9.27 -6.22 -28.49
C GLY A 393 9.40 -6.27 -30.00
#